data_ad64475fe00f772a4b17f766f9473080
#
_entry.id   ad64475fe00f772a4b17f766f9473080
#
_cell.length_a   1.000
_cell.length_b   1.000
_cell.length_c   1.000
_cell.angle_alpha   90.00
_cell.angle_beta   90.00
_cell.angle_gamma   90.00
#
_symmetry.space_group_name_H-M   'P 1'
#
loop_
_entity.id
_entity.type
_entity.pdbx_description
1 polymer ?
#
loop_
_entity_poly.entity_id
_entity_poly.type
_entity_poly.pdbx_seq_one_letter_code
_entity_poly.pdbx_strand_id
1 'polypeptide(L)'
;MYPERFSHLPEYAFPRLRALLDGHKFSGPQYNMTIGEPQHLYPLWIKDVLLDHLDGFNRYPANDGIEKLQISIVDWFYKRFGVVLSSDKNILPVNGTREGLYNVSMALCPDKLSDSQPFVLIPNPFYQVYMISALSVNSEPLFISTDEQSGHLPDYFGLKADILNKTSAAYICSPSNPQGAVATVDYLTALIELAE
;
A
#
# COMPACT_ATOMS: atom_id res chain seq x y z
N MET A 1 13.33 25.44 7.64
CA MET A 1 14.21 24.25 7.82
C MET A 1 13.31 23.03 7.78
N TYR A 2 13.58 22.07 6.91
CA TYR A 2 12.81 20.82 6.84
C TYR A 2 13.29 19.85 7.92
N PRO A 3 12.44 18.92 8.40
CA PRO A 3 12.88 17.85 9.28
C PRO A 3 14.01 17.03 8.66
N GLU A 4 15.03 16.66 9.45
CA GLU A 4 16.21 15.95 8.97
C GLU A 4 15.88 14.64 8.25
N ARG A 5 14.87 13.92 8.72
CA ARG A 5 14.37 12.68 8.11
C ARG A 5 13.96 12.79 6.63
N PHE A 6 13.76 14.02 6.12
CA PHE A 6 13.45 14.28 4.71
C PHE A 6 14.62 14.84 3.92
N SER A 7 15.81 14.98 4.53
CA SER A 7 16.96 15.60 3.86
C SER A 7 17.60 14.71 2.79
N HIS A 8 17.36 13.40 2.86
CA HIS A 8 18.00 12.39 2.00
C HIS A 8 16.97 11.53 1.26
N LEU A 9 15.81 12.10 0.91
CA LEU A 9 14.83 11.37 0.14
C LEU A 9 15.39 11.02 -1.24
N PRO A 10 15.27 9.76 -1.69
CA PRO A 10 15.66 9.39 -3.04
C PRO A 10 14.76 10.09 -4.06
N GLU A 11 15.33 10.38 -5.23
CA GLU A 11 14.58 10.90 -6.35
C GLU A 11 13.43 9.94 -6.74
N TYR A 12 12.29 10.52 -7.06
CA TYR A 12 11.13 9.72 -7.47
C TYR A 12 11.43 8.93 -8.75
N ALA A 13 11.08 7.65 -8.75
CA ALA A 13 11.51 6.71 -9.78
C ALA A 13 11.00 7.04 -11.19
N PHE A 14 9.77 7.56 -11.34
CA PHE A 14 9.20 7.81 -12.67
C PHE A 14 9.83 8.97 -13.44
N PRO A 15 10.17 10.14 -12.87
CA PRO A 15 10.96 11.15 -13.55
C PRO A 15 12.32 10.62 -14.00
N ARG A 16 13.00 9.85 -13.12
CA ARG A 16 14.28 9.22 -13.42
C ARG A 16 14.16 8.20 -14.56
N LEU A 17 13.11 7.38 -14.58
CA LEU A 17 12.85 6.44 -15.67
C LEU A 17 12.60 7.20 -16.99
N ARG A 18 11.80 8.27 -16.96
CA ARG A 18 11.57 9.11 -18.16
C ARG A 18 12.87 9.69 -18.69
N ALA A 19 13.72 10.21 -17.82
CA ALA A 19 15.02 10.76 -18.21
C ALA A 19 15.95 9.69 -18.83
N LEU A 20 15.89 8.45 -18.36
CA LEU A 20 16.65 7.33 -18.96
C LEU A 20 16.11 6.93 -20.34
N LEU A 21 14.82 7.07 -20.58
CA LEU A 21 14.19 6.76 -21.87
C LEU A 21 14.29 7.93 -22.85
N ASP A 22 14.53 9.13 -22.37
CA ASP A 22 14.65 10.33 -23.17
C ASP A 22 15.83 10.21 -24.14
N GLY A 23 15.61 10.51 -25.41
CA GLY A 23 16.62 10.35 -26.45
C GLY A 23 16.67 8.96 -27.12
N HIS A 24 16.01 7.94 -26.58
CA HIS A 24 15.86 6.66 -27.29
C HIS A 24 14.82 6.74 -28.40
N LYS A 25 15.22 6.41 -29.63
CA LYS A 25 14.32 6.33 -30.78
C LYS A 25 13.84 4.89 -30.98
N PHE A 26 12.54 4.70 -30.96
CA PHE A 26 11.92 3.40 -31.19
C PHE A 26 11.51 3.27 -32.65
N SER A 27 11.80 2.10 -33.25
CA SER A 27 11.40 1.76 -34.61
C SER A 27 10.21 0.80 -34.57
N GLY A 28 9.00 1.31 -34.59
CA GLY A 28 7.78 0.47 -34.55
C GLY A 28 6.72 0.96 -33.58
N PRO A 29 5.67 0.16 -33.36
CA PRO A 29 4.63 0.51 -32.38
C PRO A 29 5.20 0.60 -30.96
N GLN A 30 4.86 1.67 -30.26
CA GLN A 30 5.29 1.87 -28.87
C GLN A 30 4.23 1.32 -27.92
N TYR A 31 4.69 0.49 -26.97
CA TYR A 31 3.87 -0.01 -25.88
C TYR A 31 4.41 0.54 -24.56
N ASN A 32 3.60 1.36 -23.87
CA ASN A 32 4.00 1.88 -22.57
C ASN A 32 3.77 0.83 -21.48
N MET A 33 4.85 0.26 -20.97
CA MET A 33 4.82 -0.71 -19.87
C MET A 33 5.42 -0.16 -18.57
N THR A 34 5.57 1.17 -18.48
CA THR A 34 6.16 1.81 -17.30
C THR A 34 5.17 1.98 -16.14
N ILE A 35 3.88 1.94 -16.44
CA ILE A 35 2.80 2.06 -15.44
C ILE A 35 1.80 0.93 -15.66
N GLY A 36 1.52 0.16 -14.60
CA GLY A 36 0.48 -0.86 -14.61
C GLY A 36 -0.88 -0.23 -14.29
N GLU A 37 -1.64 0.11 -15.31
CA GLU A 37 -2.99 0.65 -15.17
C GLU A 37 -3.98 -0.10 -16.08
N PRO A 38 -5.28 -0.18 -15.72
CA PRO A 38 -6.29 -0.77 -16.57
C PRO A 38 -6.39 -0.04 -17.91
N GLN A 39 -6.35 -0.79 -19.02
CA GLN A 39 -6.49 -0.26 -20.39
C GLN A 39 -7.89 -0.46 -20.96
N HIS A 40 -8.77 -1.13 -20.25
CA HIS A 40 -10.16 -1.37 -20.67
C HIS A 40 -11.03 -0.14 -20.46
N LEU A 41 -12.03 0.02 -21.33
CA LEU A 41 -13.05 1.05 -21.14
C LEU A 41 -13.79 0.81 -19.82
N TYR A 42 -14.10 1.90 -19.13
CA TYR A 42 -14.95 1.81 -17.94
C TYR A 42 -16.36 1.37 -18.30
N PRO A 43 -17.09 0.68 -17.42
CA PRO A 43 -18.49 0.32 -17.66
C PRO A 43 -19.37 1.57 -17.89
N LEU A 44 -20.13 1.61 -18.97
CA LEU A 44 -20.88 2.80 -19.38
C LEU A 44 -21.94 3.26 -18.36
N TRP A 45 -22.48 2.33 -17.57
CA TRP A 45 -23.44 2.63 -16.51
C TRP A 45 -22.89 3.56 -15.39
N ILE A 46 -21.56 3.65 -15.25
CA ILE A 46 -20.93 4.56 -14.26
C ILE A 46 -21.33 6.01 -14.52
N LYS A 47 -21.42 6.40 -15.81
CA LYS A 47 -21.84 7.74 -16.20
C LYS A 47 -23.23 8.07 -15.68
N ASP A 48 -24.18 7.15 -15.83
CA ASP A 48 -25.58 7.36 -15.44
C ASP A 48 -25.68 7.47 -13.90
N VAL A 49 -25.00 6.58 -13.16
CA VAL A 49 -24.93 6.64 -11.70
C VAL A 49 -24.35 7.97 -11.20
N LEU A 50 -23.29 8.49 -11.85
CA LEU A 50 -22.71 9.78 -11.47
C LEU A 50 -23.68 10.94 -11.72
N LEU A 51 -24.38 10.94 -12.86
CA LEU A 51 -25.37 11.96 -13.19
C LEU A 51 -26.55 11.96 -12.22
N ASP A 52 -27.02 10.80 -11.80
CA ASP A 52 -28.13 10.65 -10.85
C ASP A 52 -27.78 11.11 -9.42
N HIS A 53 -26.49 11.28 -9.11
CA HIS A 53 -26.02 11.60 -7.76
C HIS A 53 -25.19 12.90 -7.69
N LEU A 54 -25.32 13.79 -8.68
CA LEU A 54 -24.59 15.06 -8.72
C LEU A 54 -24.84 15.96 -7.51
N ASP A 55 -26.02 15.91 -6.91
CA ASP A 55 -26.36 16.68 -5.71
C ASP A 55 -25.45 16.38 -4.50
N GLY A 56 -24.81 15.21 -4.50
CA GLY A 56 -23.82 14.85 -3.48
C GLY A 56 -22.60 15.77 -3.44
N PHE A 57 -22.25 16.40 -4.57
CA PHE A 57 -21.10 17.33 -4.64
C PHE A 57 -21.32 18.67 -3.92
N ASN A 58 -22.55 18.96 -3.53
CA ASN A 58 -22.89 20.18 -2.81
C ASN A 58 -22.58 20.15 -1.31
N ARG A 59 -22.05 19.03 -0.78
CA ARG A 59 -21.84 18.82 0.65
C ARG A 59 -20.47 18.24 0.92
N TYR A 60 -19.94 18.56 2.10
CA TYR A 60 -18.76 17.84 2.60
C TYR A 60 -19.10 16.38 2.87
N PRO A 61 -18.19 15.45 2.51
CA PRO A 61 -18.35 14.05 2.88
C PRO A 61 -18.25 13.89 4.40
N ALA A 62 -18.93 12.86 4.95
CA ALA A 62 -18.70 12.45 6.32
C ALA A 62 -17.28 11.88 6.47
N ASN A 63 -16.65 12.10 7.64
CA ASN A 63 -15.26 11.67 7.88
C ASN A 63 -15.08 10.15 7.77
N ASP A 64 -16.08 9.40 8.17
CA ASP A 64 -16.15 7.94 8.14
C ASP A 64 -16.86 7.38 6.91
N GLY A 65 -17.25 8.27 5.95
CA GLY A 65 -18.02 7.92 4.78
C GLY A 65 -19.53 7.86 5.08
N ILE A 66 -20.31 7.59 4.03
CA ILE A 66 -21.76 7.43 4.16
C ILE A 66 -22.10 5.97 4.51
N GLU A 67 -23.06 5.77 5.40
CA GLU A 67 -23.51 4.44 5.85
C GLU A 67 -23.83 3.49 4.69
N LYS A 68 -24.50 3.99 3.65
CA LYS A 68 -24.81 3.19 2.45
C LYS A 68 -23.57 2.61 1.76
N LEU A 69 -22.47 3.37 1.71
CA LEU A 69 -21.18 2.90 1.17
C LEU A 69 -20.58 1.83 2.07
N GLN A 70 -20.54 2.07 3.37
CA GLN A 70 -20.00 1.11 4.34
C GLN A 70 -20.74 -0.23 4.30
N ILE A 71 -22.09 -0.19 4.28
CA ILE A 71 -22.93 -1.40 4.13
C ILE A 71 -22.63 -2.11 2.81
N SER A 72 -22.55 -1.37 1.70
CA SER A 72 -22.25 -1.95 0.39
C SER A 72 -20.89 -2.64 0.35
N ILE A 73 -19.87 -2.10 1.05
CA ILE A 73 -18.55 -2.72 1.18
C ILE A 73 -18.64 -4.01 2.00
N VAL A 74 -19.33 -4.00 3.13
CA VAL A 74 -19.55 -5.19 3.97
C VAL A 74 -20.22 -6.30 3.18
N ASP A 75 -21.31 -5.97 2.47
CA ASP A 75 -22.05 -6.91 1.62
C ASP A 75 -21.17 -7.50 0.51
N TRP A 76 -20.32 -6.68 -0.09
CA TRP A 76 -19.38 -7.13 -1.11
C TRP A 76 -18.33 -8.10 -0.53
N PHE A 77 -17.76 -7.80 0.63
CA PHE A 77 -16.83 -8.69 1.32
C PHE A 77 -17.47 -10.03 1.68
N TYR A 78 -18.70 -9.99 2.18
CA TYR A 78 -19.43 -11.22 2.47
C TYR A 78 -19.69 -12.07 1.22
N LYS A 79 -20.20 -11.46 0.15
CA LYS A 79 -20.49 -12.14 -1.11
C LYS A 79 -19.23 -12.68 -1.79
N ARG A 80 -18.12 -11.96 -1.71
CA ARG A 80 -16.89 -12.30 -2.43
C ARG A 80 -16.01 -13.27 -1.67
N PHE A 81 -15.94 -13.15 -0.36
CA PHE A 81 -14.98 -13.86 0.49
C PHE A 81 -15.62 -14.63 1.65
N GLY A 82 -16.91 -14.51 1.90
CA GLY A 82 -17.59 -15.09 3.06
C GLY A 82 -17.21 -14.43 4.39
N VAL A 83 -16.55 -13.28 4.36
CA VAL A 83 -16.08 -12.57 5.56
C VAL A 83 -17.19 -11.67 6.09
N VAL A 84 -17.49 -11.79 7.38
CA VAL A 84 -18.45 -10.95 8.09
C VAL A 84 -17.73 -9.78 8.73
N LEU A 85 -18.05 -8.57 8.28
CA LEU A 85 -17.49 -7.31 8.81
C LEU A 85 -18.59 -6.47 9.44
N SER A 86 -18.22 -5.59 10.37
CA SER A 86 -19.08 -4.55 10.94
C SER A 86 -18.85 -3.24 10.18
N SER A 87 -19.92 -2.63 9.69
CA SER A 87 -19.84 -1.40 8.90
C SER A 87 -19.29 -0.21 9.67
N ASP A 88 -19.53 -0.16 10.98
CA ASP A 88 -19.11 0.89 11.90
C ASP A 88 -17.71 0.68 12.52
N LYS A 89 -17.15 -0.54 12.45
CA LYS A 89 -15.87 -0.86 13.11
C LYS A 89 -14.76 -1.27 12.17
N ASN A 90 -15.10 -1.87 11.02
CA ASN A 90 -14.09 -2.47 10.15
C ASN A 90 -13.91 -1.73 8.83
N ILE A 91 -14.70 -0.69 8.57
CA ILE A 91 -14.70 0.04 7.29
C ILE A 91 -14.37 1.51 7.55
N LEU A 92 -13.32 1.97 6.89
CA LEU A 92 -12.96 3.39 6.80
C LEU A 92 -12.70 3.74 5.33
N PRO A 93 -13.64 4.41 4.66
CA PRO A 93 -13.40 4.93 3.31
C PRO A 93 -12.31 5.98 3.29
N VAL A 94 -11.45 5.91 2.29
CA VAL A 94 -10.34 6.86 2.09
C VAL A 94 -10.32 7.33 0.63
N ASN A 95 -9.65 8.46 0.34
CA ASN A 95 -9.50 8.98 -1.03
C ASN A 95 -8.49 8.19 -1.88
N GLY A 96 -8.49 6.90 -1.71
CA GLY A 96 -7.62 5.94 -2.39
C GLY A 96 -6.70 5.22 -1.40
N THR A 97 -6.33 3.98 -1.76
CA THR A 97 -5.52 3.11 -0.91
C THR A 97 -4.11 3.64 -0.65
N ARG A 98 -3.57 4.51 -1.53
CA ARG A 98 -2.31 5.22 -1.29
C ARG A 98 -2.35 6.05 -0.01
N GLU A 99 -3.41 6.81 0.17
CA GLU A 99 -3.64 7.62 1.37
C GLU A 99 -3.80 6.72 2.60
N GLY A 100 -4.58 5.66 2.49
CA GLY A 100 -4.76 4.67 3.57
C GLY A 100 -3.42 4.05 4.00
N LEU A 101 -2.61 3.59 3.04
CA LEU A 101 -1.30 2.99 3.30
C LEU A 101 -0.30 4.00 3.90
N TYR A 102 -0.39 5.29 3.53
CA TYR A 102 0.43 6.33 4.14
C TYR A 102 0.00 6.60 5.58
N ASN A 103 -1.30 6.78 5.81
CA ASN A 103 -1.84 7.19 7.11
C ASN A 103 -1.79 6.06 8.15
N VAL A 104 -1.80 4.80 7.73
CA VAL A 104 -1.76 3.66 8.67
C VAL A 104 -0.49 3.67 9.52
N SER A 105 0.65 4.08 8.98
CA SER A 105 1.88 4.22 9.78
C SER A 105 1.76 5.32 10.82
N MET A 106 1.09 6.43 10.51
CA MET A 106 0.83 7.50 11.48
C MET A 106 -0.06 7.04 12.63
N ALA A 107 -0.97 6.11 12.37
CA ALA A 107 -1.87 5.57 13.38
C ALA A 107 -1.22 4.46 14.24
N LEU A 108 -0.31 3.67 13.67
CA LEU A 108 0.19 2.44 14.29
C LEU A 108 1.65 2.54 14.77
N CYS A 109 2.49 3.35 14.13
CA CYS A 109 3.92 3.40 14.47
C CYS A 109 4.18 4.43 15.56
N PRO A 110 4.78 4.03 16.69
CA PRO A 110 5.21 4.95 17.74
C PRO A 110 6.47 5.72 17.30
N ASP A 111 6.70 6.90 17.88
CA ASP A 111 7.92 7.68 17.64
C ASP A 111 9.19 6.94 18.07
N LYS A 112 9.06 6.09 19.09
CA LYS A 112 10.13 5.25 19.64
C LYS A 112 9.58 3.90 20.09
N LEU A 113 10.40 2.87 19.94
CA LEU A 113 10.15 1.54 20.48
C LEU A 113 11.38 1.13 21.30
N SER A 114 11.19 0.84 22.60
CA SER A 114 12.30 0.55 23.54
C SER A 114 13.44 1.59 23.48
N ASP A 115 13.09 2.87 23.54
CA ASP A 115 14.00 4.03 23.46
C ASP A 115 14.84 4.14 22.18
N SER A 116 14.53 3.35 21.16
CA SER A 116 15.16 3.39 19.85
C SER A 116 14.20 3.79 18.73
N GLN A 117 14.76 4.21 17.60
CA GLN A 117 14.01 4.43 16.37
C GLN A 117 13.41 3.09 15.92
N PRO A 118 12.09 3.01 15.66
CA PRO A 118 11.46 1.78 15.20
C PRO A 118 11.84 1.43 13.76
N PHE A 119 11.78 0.16 13.41
CA PHE A 119 11.82 -0.31 12.03
C PHE A 119 10.40 -0.46 11.46
N VAL A 120 10.30 -0.20 10.15
CA VAL A 120 9.18 -0.63 9.32
C VAL A 120 9.73 -1.56 8.25
N LEU A 121 9.28 -2.81 8.24
CA LEU A 121 9.74 -3.81 7.27
C LEU A 121 9.01 -3.60 5.94
N ILE A 122 9.77 -3.56 4.84
CA ILE A 122 9.26 -3.24 3.51
C ILE A 122 9.79 -4.27 2.51
N PRO A 123 8.91 -4.97 1.74
CA PRO A 123 9.35 -5.86 0.68
C PRO A 123 10.08 -5.07 -0.41
N ASN A 124 11.13 -5.62 -1.00
CA ASN A 124 11.88 -4.97 -2.09
C ASN A 124 11.96 -5.93 -3.31
N PRO A 125 11.37 -5.55 -4.47
CA PRO A 125 10.77 -4.26 -4.87
C PRO A 125 9.55 -3.83 -4.05
N PHE A 126 9.31 -2.52 -3.97
CA PHE A 126 8.28 -1.96 -3.10
C PHE A 126 7.48 -0.83 -3.76
N TYR A 127 6.30 -0.59 -3.20
CA TYR A 127 5.52 0.60 -3.50
C TYR A 127 6.05 1.77 -2.67
N GLN A 128 6.47 2.84 -3.32
CA GLN A 128 7.20 3.94 -2.69
C GLN A 128 6.49 4.56 -1.48
N VAL A 129 5.17 4.47 -1.41
CA VAL A 129 4.41 5.01 -0.27
C VAL A 129 4.81 4.36 1.06
N TYR A 130 5.22 3.09 1.06
CA TYR A 130 5.65 2.39 2.28
C TYR A 130 6.87 3.06 2.93
N MET A 131 7.88 3.37 2.11
CA MET A 131 9.10 4.04 2.58
C MET A 131 8.80 5.45 3.09
N ILE A 132 8.03 6.23 2.31
CA ILE A 132 7.71 7.63 2.68
C ILE A 132 6.86 7.66 3.95
N SER A 133 5.93 6.73 4.09
CA SER A 133 5.11 6.58 5.29
C SER A 133 5.97 6.30 6.53
N ALA A 134 6.89 5.34 6.45
CA ALA A 134 7.83 5.02 7.52
C ALA A 134 8.69 6.24 7.93
N LEU A 135 9.30 6.92 6.96
CA LEU A 135 10.10 8.12 7.21
C LEU A 135 9.28 9.27 7.84
N SER A 136 8.00 9.39 7.48
CA SER A 136 7.12 10.45 7.99
C SER A 136 6.87 10.33 9.50
N VAL A 137 6.90 9.12 10.04
CA VAL A 137 6.73 8.81 11.46
C VAL A 137 8.04 8.54 12.18
N ASN A 138 9.16 8.99 11.61
CA ASN A 138 10.49 8.80 12.17
C ASN A 138 10.88 7.32 12.37
N SER A 139 10.30 6.41 11.59
CA SER A 139 10.71 5.00 11.56
C SER A 139 11.75 4.77 10.46
N GLU A 140 12.66 3.84 10.68
CA GLU A 140 13.66 3.43 9.70
C GLU A 140 13.07 2.37 8.76
N PRO A 141 13.00 2.63 7.44
CA PRO A 141 12.54 1.63 6.47
C PRO A 141 13.61 0.55 6.28
N LEU A 142 13.30 -0.69 6.64
CA LEU A 142 14.18 -1.83 6.42
C LEU A 142 13.67 -2.65 5.23
N PHE A 143 14.46 -2.67 4.15
CA PHE A 143 14.09 -3.33 2.91
C PHE A 143 14.48 -4.81 2.93
N ILE A 144 13.50 -5.68 2.69
CA ILE A 144 13.67 -7.12 2.62
C ILE A 144 13.55 -7.55 1.16
N SER A 145 14.66 -7.97 0.58
CA SER A 145 14.71 -8.40 -0.82
C SER A 145 13.84 -9.62 -1.06
N THR A 146 13.21 -9.65 -2.23
CA THR A 146 12.43 -10.78 -2.70
C THR A 146 13.01 -11.28 -4.02
N ASP A 147 13.18 -12.57 -4.15
CA ASP A 147 13.76 -13.23 -5.33
C ASP A 147 13.02 -14.53 -5.67
N GLU A 148 13.52 -15.27 -6.64
CA GLU A 148 12.95 -16.55 -7.03
C GLU A 148 13.04 -17.61 -5.91
N GLN A 149 14.07 -17.55 -5.06
CA GLN A 149 14.26 -18.51 -3.96
C GLN A 149 13.23 -18.32 -2.86
N SER A 150 12.85 -17.05 -2.61
CA SER A 150 11.80 -16.69 -1.65
C SER A 150 10.38 -16.75 -2.26
N GLY A 151 10.25 -17.22 -3.53
CA GLY A 151 8.99 -17.17 -4.26
C GLY A 151 8.45 -15.76 -4.46
N HIS A 152 9.33 -14.76 -4.49
CA HIS A 152 9.03 -13.34 -4.58
C HIS A 152 8.18 -12.79 -3.41
N LEU A 153 8.22 -13.47 -2.25
CA LEU A 153 7.66 -12.97 -0.99
C LEU A 153 8.81 -12.60 -0.04
N PRO A 154 8.65 -11.58 0.82
CA PRO A 154 9.70 -11.19 1.75
C PRO A 154 9.91 -12.23 2.85
N ASP A 155 11.16 -12.62 3.10
CA ASP A 155 11.51 -13.49 4.24
C ASP A 155 11.67 -12.67 5.53
N TYR A 156 10.57 -12.45 6.23
CA TYR A 156 10.59 -11.83 7.56
C TYR A 156 10.99 -12.81 8.67
N PHE A 157 10.90 -14.12 8.42
CA PHE A 157 11.15 -15.16 9.41
C PHE A 157 12.65 -15.35 9.68
N GLY A 158 13.48 -15.06 8.68
CA GLY A 158 14.96 -15.09 8.81
C GLY A 158 15.56 -13.89 9.52
N LEU A 159 14.76 -12.90 9.95
CA LEU A 159 15.28 -11.71 10.61
C LEU A 159 15.72 -12.02 12.06
N LYS A 160 16.75 -11.30 12.51
CA LYS A 160 17.22 -11.42 13.87
C LYS A 160 16.21 -10.86 14.87
N ALA A 161 16.18 -11.44 16.06
CA ALA A 161 15.25 -11.02 17.12
C ALA A 161 15.40 -9.54 17.53
N ASP A 162 16.61 -8.98 17.46
CA ASP A 162 16.85 -7.58 17.77
C ASP A 162 16.24 -6.62 16.74
N ILE A 163 16.09 -7.06 15.48
CA ILE A 163 15.36 -6.33 14.44
C ILE A 163 13.87 -6.46 14.69
N LEU A 164 13.38 -7.68 14.87
CA LEU A 164 11.95 -7.94 15.11
C LEU A 164 11.44 -7.18 16.33
N ASN A 165 12.16 -7.20 17.43
CA ASN A 165 11.81 -6.50 18.67
C ASN A 165 11.76 -4.96 18.54
N LYS A 166 12.34 -4.40 17.49
CA LYS A 166 12.28 -2.97 17.16
C LYS A 166 11.36 -2.67 15.98
N THR A 167 10.67 -3.66 15.45
CA THR A 167 9.76 -3.50 14.33
C THR A 167 8.39 -3.04 14.83
N SER A 168 7.91 -1.92 14.32
CA SER A 168 6.58 -1.39 14.63
C SER A 168 5.52 -1.80 13.61
N ALA A 169 5.92 -2.06 12.38
CA ALA A 169 5.03 -2.50 11.32
C ALA A 169 5.78 -3.24 10.21
N ALA A 170 5.06 -4.10 9.49
CA ALA A 170 5.55 -4.75 8.27
C ALA A 170 4.51 -4.60 7.15
N TYR A 171 4.97 -4.22 5.96
CA TYR A 171 4.13 -4.20 4.78
C TYR A 171 4.22 -5.54 4.05
N ILE A 172 3.07 -6.02 3.58
CA ILE A 172 2.97 -7.14 2.66
C ILE A 172 2.08 -6.77 1.49
N CYS A 173 2.44 -7.22 0.29
CA CYS A 173 1.67 -7.04 -0.92
C CYS A 173 1.35 -8.42 -1.52
N SER A 174 0.07 -8.75 -1.59
CA SER A 174 -0.37 -10.01 -2.21
C SER A 174 -1.62 -9.76 -3.07
N PRO A 175 -1.58 -9.98 -4.38
CA PRO A 175 -0.39 -10.32 -5.19
C PRO A 175 0.71 -9.27 -5.11
N SER A 176 1.99 -9.69 -5.10
CA SER A 176 3.15 -8.79 -4.98
C SER A 176 3.27 -7.85 -6.19
N ASN A 177 3.71 -6.63 -5.95
CA ASN A 177 3.97 -5.66 -7.01
C ASN A 177 5.49 -5.41 -7.10
N PRO A 178 6.15 -5.69 -8.26
CA PRO A 178 5.57 -5.97 -9.58
C PRO A 178 5.46 -7.48 -9.94
N GLN A 179 5.89 -8.41 -9.09
CA GLN A 179 6.13 -9.81 -9.46
C GLN A 179 4.84 -10.64 -9.61
N GLY A 180 3.74 -10.25 -8.97
CA GLY A 180 2.47 -10.98 -9.01
C GLY A 180 2.40 -12.22 -8.11
N ALA A 181 3.39 -12.46 -7.25
CA ALA A 181 3.40 -13.59 -6.33
C ALA A 181 2.28 -13.48 -5.28
N VAL A 182 1.57 -14.58 -5.06
CA VAL A 182 0.46 -14.65 -4.11
C VAL A 182 0.93 -15.35 -2.83
N ALA A 183 0.76 -14.67 -1.70
CA ALA A 183 1.03 -15.26 -0.39
C ALA A 183 0.06 -16.40 -0.10
N THR A 184 0.59 -17.53 0.38
CA THR A 184 -0.22 -18.67 0.82
C THR A 184 -0.86 -18.38 2.18
N VAL A 185 -1.89 -19.14 2.52
CA VAL A 185 -2.51 -19.06 3.87
C VAL A 185 -1.47 -19.39 4.94
N ASP A 186 -0.63 -20.41 4.72
CA ASP A 186 0.42 -20.80 5.66
C ASP A 186 1.44 -19.67 5.90
N TYR A 187 1.87 -18.99 4.82
CA TYR A 187 2.75 -17.84 4.94
C TYR A 187 2.12 -16.70 5.75
N LEU A 188 0.84 -16.38 5.48
CA LEU A 188 0.13 -15.34 6.22
C LEU A 188 -0.11 -15.70 7.69
N THR A 189 -0.40 -16.98 7.96
CA THR A 189 -0.55 -17.48 9.34
C THR A 189 0.76 -17.37 10.10
N ALA A 190 1.86 -17.85 9.52
CA ALA A 190 3.17 -17.72 10.15
C ALA A 190 3.59 -16.26 10.36
N LEU A 191 3.18 -15.34 9.46
CA LEU A 191 3.47 -13.92 9.62
C LEU A 191 2.68 -13.30 10.79
N ILE A 192 1.44 -13.73 11.01
CA ILE A 192 0.64 -13.31 12.17
C ILE A 192 1.28 -13.83 13.46
N GLU A 193 1.66 -15.11 13.50
CA GLU A 193 2.37 -15.72 14.66
C GLU A 193 3.71 -15.01 14.96
N LEU A 194 4.40 -14.54 13.94
CA LEU A 194 5.65 -13.76 14.11
C LEU A 194 5.39 -12.40 14.73
N ALA A 195 4.21 -11.82 14.51
CA ALA A 195 3.86 -10.47 14.96
C ALA A 195 3.27 -10.46 16.41
N GLU A 196 2.86 -11.63 16.95
CA GLU A 196 2.38 -11.82 18.33
C GLU A 196 3.53 -12.00 19.32
#